data_0f9197412b8c4f3f7caf6f159bd627bd
#
_entry.id   0f9197412b8c4f3f7caf6f159bd627bd
#
_cell.length_a   1.000
_cell.length_b   1.000
_cell.length_c   1.000
_cell.angle_alpha   90.00
_cell.angle_beta   90.00
_cell.angle_gamma   90.00
#
_symmetry.space_group_name_H-M   'P 1'
#
loop_
_entity.id
_entity.type
_entity.pdbx_description
1 polymer ?
#
loop_
_entity_poly.entity_id
_entity_poly.type
_entity_poly.pdbx_seq_one_letter_code
_entity_poly.pdbx_strand_id
1 'polypeptide(L)'
;LSRKKLRVVVNPALATLNESSLDANRRVRPVRGGVLEQPNYTFVQDLSAEHMQQYGKLTEQQKRDIILAWAVGSTSNSNTITLVKDGMLIGNGVGQQDRVGAGQLALSRTTIELPEIRDEEAYLAMISRLDRRKLAGAVAYSDSFFPFPDGPALLAKAGVKAILTSSGSLADERVVKTLTDAGVSVVMVPDKSGRGFYAH
;
A
#
# COMPACT_ATOMS: atom_id res chain seq x y z
N LEU A 1 -11.67 -23.01 19.22
CA LEU A 1 -12.25 -21.73 18.81
C LEU A 1 -13.62 -21.58 19.50
N SER A 2 -13.69 -20.74 20.55
CA SER A 2 -14.90 -20.57 21.38
C SER A 2 -15.95 -19.59 20.82
N ARG A 3 -15.75 -19.05 19.61
CA ARG A 3 -16.68 -18.07 19.01
C ARG A 3 -17.83 -18.76 18.28
N LYS A 4 -18.96 -18.90 18.96
CA LYS A 4 -20.18 -19.57 18.43
C LYS A 4 -20.71 -19.00 17.09
N LYS A 5 -20.38 -17.74 16.75
CA LYS A 5 -20.86 -17.07 15.53
C LYS A 5 -19.84 -17.10 14.39
N LEU A 6 -18.62 -17.62 14.61
CA LEU A 6 -17.60 -17.72 13.56
C LEU A 6 -18.04 -18.75 12.52
N ARG A 7 -17.96 -18.36 11.25
CA ARG A 7 -18.12 -19.27 10.12
C ARG A 7 -16.77 -19.37 9.42
N VAL A 8 -16.32 -20.57 9.18
CA VAL A 8 -15.10 -20.86 8.44
C VAL A 8 -15.50 -21.59 7.18
N VAL A 9 -15.17 -21.02 6.03
CA VAL A 9 -15.35 -21.64 4.71
C VAL A 9 -13.99 -22.13 4.26
N VAL A 10 -13.89 -23.39 3.90
CA VAL A 10 -12.68 -24.01 3.39
C VAL A 10 -12.88 -24.29 1.91
N ASN A 11 -11.98 -23.76 1.07
CA ASN A 11 -11.93 -24.06 -0.34
C ASN A 11 -10.57 -24.71 -0.68
N PRO A 12 -10.51 -26.03 -0.92
CA PRO A 12 -9.26 -26.72 -1.24
C PRO A 12 -8.55 -26.19 -2.50
N ALA A 13 -9.28 -25.58 -3.46
CA ALA A 13 -8.68 -24.97 -4.66
C ALA A 13 -7.73 -23.84 -4.34
N LEU A 14 -7.84 -23.19 -3.17
CA LEU A 14 -6.92 -22.14 -2.75
C LEU A 14 -5.48 -22.63 -2.50
N ALA A 15 -5.30 -23.94 -2.31
CA ALA A 15 -3.97 -24.54 -2.13
C ALA A 15 -3.20 -24.70 -3.45
N THR A 16 -3.87 -24.61 -4.60
CA THR A 16 -3.32 -24.87 -5.94
C THR A 16 -3.54 -23.69 -6.90
N LEU A 17 -3.61 -22.47 -6.36
CA LEU A 17 -3.78 -21.27 -7.18
C LEU A 17 -2.61 -21.07 -8.15
N ASN A 18 -2.95 -20.67 -9.37
CA ASN A 18 -2.01 -20.31 -10.42
C ASN A 18 -2.66 -19.24 -11.33
N GLU A 19 -1.98 -18.85 -12.41
CA GLU A 19 -2.50 -17.83 -13.32
C GLU A 19 -3.88 -18.15 -13.90
N SER A 20 -4.18 -19.43 -14.15
CA SER A 20 -5.50 -19.82 -14.64
C SER A 20 -6.63 -19.70 -13.62
N SER A 21 -6.29 -19.44 -12.36
CA SER A 21 -7.25 -19.18 -11.28
C SER A 21 -7.72 -17.73 -11.25
N LEU A 22 -7.08 -16.85 -12.04
CA LEU A 22 -7.47 -15.44 -12.12
C LEU A 22 -8.74 -15.31 -12.97
N ASP A 23 -9.68 -14.48 -12.52
CA ASP A 23 -10.89 -14.18 -13.28
C ASP A 23 -10.56 -13.23 -14.43
N ALA A 24 -10.44 -13.76 -15.63
CA ALA A 24 -10.14 -13.00 -16.85
C ALA A 24 -11.38 -12.30 -17.47
N ASN A 25 -12.56 -12.47 -16.90
CA ASN A 25 -13.75 -11.77 -17.38
C ASN A 25 -13.59 -10.26 -17.22
N ARG A 26 -14.09 -9.52 -18.19
CA ARG A 26 -14.08 -8.05 -18.10
C ARG A 26 -15.02 -7.59 -16.99
N ARG A 27 -14.61 -6.58 -16.25
CA ARG A 27 -15.49 -5.92 -15.28
C ARG A 27 -16.36 -4.89 -15.97
N VAL A 28 -17.63 -4.91 -15.64
CA VAL A 28 -18.62 -3.97 -16.15
C VAL A 28 -19.17 -3.13 -15.01
N ARG A 29 -19.18 -1.81 -15.19
CA ARG A 29 -19.77 -0.86 -14.26
C ARG A 29 -20.89 -0.10 -14.96
N PRO A 30 -22.16 -0.30 -14.56
CA PRO A 30 -23.27 0.48 -15.07
C PRO A 30 -23.10 1.96 -14.72
N VAL A 31 -23.35 2.82 -15.71
CA VAL A 31 -23.40 4.28 -15.55
C VAL A 31 -24.64 4.82 -16.24
N ARG A 32 -25.01 6.08 -15.97
CA ARG A 32 -26.15 6.69 -16.66
C ARG A 32 -25.90 6.74 -18.18
N GLY A 33 -26.75 6.07 -18.93
CA GLY A 33 -26.69 6.04 -20.38
C GLY A 33 -25.75 5.00 -21.00
N GLY A 34 -25.17 4.09 -20.19
CA GLY A 34 -24.30 3.05 -20.73
C GLY A 34 -23.60 2.21 -19.67
N VAL A 35 -22.49 1.62 -20.07
CA VAL A 35 -21.61 0.85 -19.21
C VAL A 35 -20.16 1.25 -19.43
N LEU A 36 -19.36 1.20 -18.38
CA LEU A 36 -17.90 1.22 -18.46
C LEU A 36 -17.41 -0.22 -18.39
N GLU A 37 -16.56 -0.61 -19.31
CA GLU A 37 -15.98 -1.95 -19.38
C GLU A 37 -14.45 -1.87 -19.34
N GLN A 38 -13.83 -2.70 -18.53
CA GLN A 38 -12.38 -2.70 -18.34
C GLN A 38 -11.86 -4.12 -18.05
N PRO A 39 -10.55 -4.37 -18.22
CA PRO A 39 -9.94 -5.61 -17.77
C PRO A 39 -10.15 -5.81 -16.27
N ASN A 40 -10.24 -7.07 -15.84
CA ASN A 40 -10.31 -7.39 -14.41
C ASN A 40 -8.92 -7.29 -13.75
N TYR A 41 -8.86 -7.41 -12.43
CA TYR A 41 -7.62 -7.39 -11.63
C TYR A 41 -6.84 -8.69 -11.79
N THR A 42 -6.23 -8.88 -12.96
CA THR A 42 -5.42 -10.06 -13.26
C THR A 42 -3.92 -9.76 -13.33
N PHE A 43 -3.55 -8.49 -13.14
CA PHE A 43 -2.15 -8.08 -13.08
C PHE A 43 -1.51 -8.55 -11.77
N VAL A 44 -0.34 -9.16 -11.86
CA VAL A 44 0.50 -9.53 -10.71
C VAL A 44 1.80 -8.72 -10.78
N GLN A 45 2.12 -8.02 -9.70
CA GLN A 45 3.33 -7.20 -9.65
C GLN A 45 4.58 -8.06 -9.58
N ASP A 46 5.47 -7.90 -10.56
CA ASP A 46 6.80 -8.49 -10.56
C ASP A 46 7.85 -7.41 -10.20
N LEU A 47 8.51 -7.59 -9.06
CA LEU A 47 9.55 -6.67 -8.58
C LEU A 47 10.88 -6.83 -9.35
N SER A 48 11.04 -7.88 -10.15
CA SER A 48 12.24 -8.14 -10.96
C SER A 48 12.12 -7.63 -12.41
N ALA A 49 10.96 -7.10 -12.81
CA ALA A 49 10.72 -6.63 -14.16
C ALA A 49 11.66 -5.47 -14.54
N GLU A 50 12.15 -5.45 -15.78
CA GLU A 50 13.12 -4.46 -16.26
C GLU A 50 12.68 -3.00 -16.12
N HIS A 51 11.38 -2.75 -16.14
CA HIS A 51 10.82 -1.40 -16.00
C HIS A 51 10.79 -0.89 -14.55
N MET A 52 11.13 -1.75 -13.58
CA MET A 52 11.18 -1.37 -12.17
C MET A 52 12.43 -0.56 -11.88
N GLN A 53 12.24 0.55 -11.18
CA GLN A 53 13.35 1.35 -10.65
C GLN A 53 13.51 1.03 -9.18
N GLN A 54 14.69 0.59 -8.77
CA GLN A 54 14.98 0.25 -7.38
C GLN A 54 16.13 1.09 -6.84
N TYR A 55 15.90 1.73 -5.71
CA TYR A 55 16.88 2.51 -4.95
C TYR A 55 17.05 1.86 -3.57
N GLY A 56 18.27 1.44 -3.26
CA GLY A 56 18.56 0.64 -2.07
C GLY A 56 18.34 -0.86 -2.29
N LYS A 57 18.57 -1.64 -1.23
CA LYS A 57 18.45 -3.11 -1.25
C LYS A 57 17.23 -3.55 -0.46
N LEU A 58 16.50 -4.52 -0.98
CA LEU A 58 15.38 -5.18 -0.31
C LEU A 58 15.83 -6.53 0.23
N THR A 59 15.42 -6.84 1.44
CA THR A 59 15.49 -8.22 1.95
C THR A 59 14.39 -9.07 1.32
N GLU A 60 14.54 -10.39 1.33
CA GLU A 60 13.51 -11.30 0.82
C GLU A 60 12.18 -11.17 1.60
N GLN A 61 12.24 -10.85 2.90
CA GLN A 61 11.03 -10.56 3.68
C GLN A 61 10.36 -9.28 3.20
N GLN A 62 11.12 -8.20 2.97
CA GLN A 62 10.57 -6.95 2.45
C GLN A 62 9.94 -7.12 1.07
N LYS A 63 10.52 -7.93 0.19
CA LYS A 63 9.91 -8.24 -1.11
C LYS A 63 8.54 -8.90 -0.97
N ARG A 64 8.44 -9.94 -0.09
CA ARG A 64 7.15 -10.59 0.21
C ARG A 64 6.14 -9.63 0.79
N ASP A 65 6.56 -8.80 1.74
CA ASP A 65 5.70 -7.82 2.41
C ASP A 65 5.24 -6.73 1.44
N ILE A 66 6.09 -6.28 0.52
CA ILE A 66 5.74 -5.33 -0.54
C ILE A 66 4.67 -5.92 -1.48
N ILE A 67 4.81 -7.17 -1.88
CA ILE A 67 3.80 -7.84 -2.74
C ILE A 67 2.46 -7.96 -1.99
N LEU A 68 2.48 -8.31 -0.71
CA LEU A 68 1.27 -8.35 0.10
C LEU A 68 0.64 -6.95 0.25
N ALA A 69 1.45 -5.92 0.50
CA ALA A 69 0.98 -4.55 0.59
C ALA A 69 0.36 -4.08 -0.73
N TRP A 70 1.01 -4.39 -1.85
CA TRP A 70 0.49 -4.14 -3.19
C TRP A 70 -0.83 -4.87 -3.44
N ALA A 71 -0.92 -6.16 -3.14
CA ALA A 71 -2.12 -6.97 -3.38
C ALA A 71 -3.36 -6.42 -2.64
N VAL A 72 -3.17 -5.89 -1.42
CA VAL A 72 -4.25 -5.24 -0.66
C VAL A 72 -4.53 -3.83 -1.18
N GLY A 73 -3.48 -3.02 -1.33
CA GLY A 73 -3.62 -1.60 -1.65
C GLY A 73 -4.08 -1.34 -3.08
N SER A 74 -3.64 -2.15 -4.05
CA SER A 74 -4.01 -1.99 -5.46
C SER A 74 -5.49 -2.25 -5.74
N THR A 75 -6.17 -2.96 -4.85
CA THR A 75 -7.63 -3.22 -4.91
C THR A 75 -8.44 -2.31 -4.01
N SER A 76 -7.79 -1.39 -3.31
CA SER A 76 -8.42 -0.40 -2.44
C SER A 76 -8.72 0.91 -3.20
N ASN A 77 -9.70 1.66 -2.74
CA ASN A 77 -10.02 2.97 -3.34
C ASN A 77 -8.91 3.99 -3.07
N SER A 78 -8.53 4.73 -4.09
CA SER A 78 -7.54 5.81 -3.99
C SER A 78 -8.04 6.99 -3.12
N ASN A 79 -7.19 7.77 -2.48
CA ASN A 79 -5.78 7.52 -2.25
C ASN A 79 -5.59 6.46 -1.16
N THR A 80 -4.67 5.53 -1.37
CA THR A 80 -4.43 4.44 -0.42
C THR A 80 -2.94 4.32 -0.08
N ILE A 81 -2.68 4.16 1.22
CA ILE A 81 -1.38 3.72 1.76
C ILE A 81 -1.59 2.45 2.56
N THR A 82 -0.87 1.41 2.20
CA THR A 82 -0.94 0.09 2.86
C THR A 82 0.37 -0.22 3.57
N LEU A 83 0.30 -0.66 4.81
CA LEU A 83 1.45 -1.01 5.64
C LEU A 83 1.44 -2.50 5.96
N VAL A 84 2.55 -3.17 5.70
CA VAL A 84 2.74 -4.59 5.98
C VAL A 84 4.06 -4.81 6.72
N LYS A 85 4.07 -5.78 7.61
CA LYS A 85 5.27 -6.23 8.29
C LYS A 85 5.16 -7.72 8.62
N ASP A 86 6.23 -8.46 8.34
CA ASP A 86 6.37 -9.88 8.68
C ASP A 86 5.18 -10.74 8.18
N GLY A 87 4.70 -10.47 6.95
CA GLY A 87 3.57 -11.16 6.33
C GLY A 87 2.20 -10.75 6.88
N MET A 88 2.12 -9.68 7.65
CA MET A 88 0.87 -9.21 8.26
C MET A 88 0.52 -7.79 7.83
N LEU A 89 -0.72 -7.59 7.40
CA LEU A 89 -1.29 -6.25 7.19
C LEU A 89 -1.44 -5.56 8.55
N ILE A 90 -0.73 -4.44 8.75
CA ILE A 90 -0.74 -3.69 10.00
C ILE A 90 -1.50 -2.36 9.90
N GLY A 91 -1.70 -1.85 8.69
CA GLY A 91 -2.49 -0.63 8.46
C GLY A 91 -2.88 -0.47 7.00
N ASN A 92 -4.07 0.04 6.76
CA ASN A 92 -4.55 0.39 5.42
C ASN A 92 -5.38 1.67 5.49
N GLY A 93 -4.84 2.76 4.95
CA GLY A 93 -5.51 4.06 4.87
C GLY A 93 -6.10 4.23 3.48
N VAL A 94 -7.40 3.99 3.35
CA VAL A 94 -8.14 3.85 2.10
C VAL A 94 -9.04 5.05 1.84
N GLY A 95 -9.15 5.48 0.57
CA GLY A 95 -10.16 6.43 0.12
C GLY A 95 -9.97 7.84 0.66
N GLN A 96 -8.74 8.25 0.93
CA GLN A 96 -8.44 9.57 1.45
C GLN A 96 -8.30 10.60 0.32
N GLN A 97 -8.57 11.87 0.64
CA GLN A 97 -8.49 12.97 -0.33
C GLN A 97 -7.04 13.25 -0.76
N ASP A 98 -6.07 12.94 0.09
CA ASP A 98 -4.65 13.11 -0.19
C ASP A 98 -3.80 11.97 0.39
N ARG A 99 -2.53 11.88 -0.02
CA ARG A 99 -1.62 10.79 0.39
C ARG A 99 -1.07 10.95 1.80
N VAL A 100 -1.00 12.16 2.31
CA VAL A 100 -0.61 12.41 3.72
C VAL A 100 -1.70 11.86 4.63
N GLY A 101 -2.96 12.19 4.37
CA GLY A 101 -4.12 11.66 5.08
C GLY A 101 -4.22 10.15 4.99
N ALA A 102 -3.94 9.55 3.82
CA ALA A 102 -3.89 8.10 3.68
C ALA A 102 -2.78 7.48 4.55
N GLY A 103 -1.59 8.09 4.56
CA GLY A 103 -0.48 7.67 5.43
C GLY A 103 -0.83 7.79 6.91
N GLN A 104 -1.42 8.90 7.31
CA GLN A 104 -1.88 9.16 8.69
C GLN A 104 -2.89 8.10 9.13
N LEU A 105 -3.90 7.82 8.30
CA LEU A 105 -4.91 6.81 8.59
C LEU A 105 -4.29 5.41 8.68
N ALA A 106 -3.40 5.04 7.77
CA ALA A 106 -2.71 3.75 7.81
C ALA A 106 -1.90 3.61 9.11
N LEU A 107 -1.15 4.63 9.49
CA LEU A 107 -0.37 4.67 10.72
C LEU A 107 -1.26 4.58 11.97
N SER A 108 -2.39 5.28 11.99
CA SER A 108 -3.33 5.26 13.13
C SER A 108 -3.88 3.86 13.40
N ARG A 109 -4.01 3.01 12.37
CA ARG A 109 -4.48 1.63 12.49
C ARG A 109 -3.49 0.69 13.17
N THR A 110 -2.24 1.10 13.32
CA THR A 110 -1.23 0.33 14.03
C THR A 110 -1.28 0.52 15.56
N THR A 111 -2.09 1.47 16.04
CA THR A 111 -2.34 1.70 17.46
C THR A 111 -3.65 1.02 17.89
N ILE A 112 -3.70 0.54 19.13
CA ILE A 112 -4.92 -0.08 19.70
C ILE A 112 -5.96 0.99 20.02
N GLU A 113 -5.51 2.21 20.33
CA GLU A 113 -6.36 3.37 20.62
C GLU A 113 -6.23 4.36 19.45
N LEU A 114 -7.36 4.68 18.82
CA LEU A 114 -7.45 5.75 17.82
C LEU A 114 -7.78 7.05 18.58
N PRO A 115 -6.80 7.94 18.80
CA PRO A 115 -7.11 9.26 19.35
C PRO A 115 -7.93 10.03 18.30
N GLU A 116 -8.87 10.81 18.76
CA GLU A 116 -9.58 11.76 17.91
C GLU A 116 -8.57 12.85 17.46
N ILE A 117 -8.14 12.73 16.20
CA ILE A 117 -7.16 13.66 15.62
C ILE A 117 -7.94 14.88 15.14
N ARG A 118 -7.83 15.99 15.89
CA ARG A 118 -8.53 17.23 15.58
C ARG A 118 -7.62 18.31 14.99
N ASP A 119 -6.31 18.18 15.18
CA ASP A 119 -5.31 19.17 14.78
C ASP A 119 -3.91 18.55 14.67
N GLU A 120 -2.94 19.33 14.23
CA GLU A 120 -1.55 18.91 14.03
C GLU A 120 -0.89 18.47 15.36
N GLU A 121 -1.21 19.11 16.48
CA GLU A 121 -0.65 18.76 17.79
C GLU A 121 -1.14 17.37 18.25
N ALA A 122 -2.43 17.09 18.11
CA ALA A 122 -3.01 15.78 18.39
C ALA A 122 -2.40 14.71 17.48
N TYR A 123 -2.13 15.02 16.20
CA TYR A 123 -1.45 14.14 15.28
C TYR A 123 -0.01 13.84 15.68
N LEU A 124 0.77 14.88 16.04
CA LEU A 124 2.16 14.71 16.51
C LEU A 124 2.22 13.91 17.82
N ALA A 125 1.26 14.13 18.72
CA ALA A 125 1.12 13.34 19.94
C ALA A 125 0.79 11.89 19.65
N MET A 126 -0.07 11.60 18.66
CA MET A 126 -0.35 10.25 18.20
C MET A 126 0.91 9.58 17.65
N ILE A 127 1.63 10.24 16.75
CA ILE A 127 2.89 9.71 16.18
C ILE A 127 3.92 9.43 17.29
N SER A 128 4.00 10.27 18.29
CA SER A 128 4.92 10.03 19.42
C SER A 128 4.56 8.78 20.25
N ARG A 129 3.27 8.41 20.27
CA ARG A 129 2.73 7.23 20.96
C ARG A 129 2.71 5.96 20.10
N LEU A 130 2.94 6.08 18.77
CA LEU A 130 3.05 4.90 17.92
C LEU A 130 4.10 3.96 18.53
N ASP A 131 3.73 2.70 18.70
CA ASP A 131 4.73 1.68 19.03
C ASP A 131 5.65 1.49 17.83
N ARG A 132 6.71 2.32 17.79
CA ARG A 132 7.69 2.32 16.72
C ARG A 132 8.31 0.95 16.51
N ARG A 133 8.28 0.07 17.53
CA ARG A 133 8.74 -1.30 17.42
C ARG A 133 7.86 -2.13 16.49
N LYS A 134 6.55 -1.84 16.45
CA LYS A 134 5.63 -2.49 15.51
C LYS A 134 5.84 -2.03 14.08
N LEU A 135 6.23 -0.76 13.87
CA LEU A 135 6.47 -0.17 12.56
C LEU A 135 7.90 -0.29 12.07
N ALA A 136 8.87 -0.45 13.00
CA ALA A 136 10.27 -0.58 12.63
C ALA A 136 10.49 -1.78 11.70
N GLY A 137 10.97 -1.49 10.49
CA GLY A 137 11.16 -2.50 9.44
C GLY A 137 9.94 -2.78 8.57
N ALA A 138 8.79 -2.17 8.85
CA ALA A 138 7.60 -2.30 8.00
C ALA A 138 7.87 -1.82 6.57
N VAL A 139 7.06 -2.30 5.63
CA VAL A 139 7.01 -1.79 4.26
C VAL A 139 5.71 -1.05 4.00
N ALA A 140 5.72 -0.16 3.02
CA ALA A 140 4.54 0.55 2.56
C ALA A 140 4.32 0.35 1.06
N TYR A 141 3.06 0.38 0.65
CA TYR A 141 2.64 0.55 -0.74
C TYR A 141 1.80 1.81 -0.85
N SER A 142 2.05 2.60 -1.89
CA SER A 142 1.20 3.70 -2.33
C SER A 142 0.57 3.38 -3.68
N ASP A 143 -0.73 3.53 -3.78
CA ASP A 143 -1.51 3.21 -4.99
C ASP A 143 -1.18 4.10 -6.20
N SER A 144 -0.45 5.19 -6.01
CA SER A 144 0.11 6.04 -7.06
C SER A 144 1.32 6.83 -6.53
N PHE A 145 1.98 7.63 -7.39
CA PHE A 145 3.13 8.43 -7.04
C PHE A 145 2.84 9.46 -5.94
N PHE A 146 3.88 9.88 -5.26
CA PHE A 146 3.81 10.98 -4.30
C PHE A 146 4.03 12.32 -5.02
N PRO A 147 3.08 13.26 -4.95
CA PRO A 147 3.26 14.58 -5.56
C PRO A 147 4.25 15.46 -4.80
N PHE A 148 4.51 15.14 -3.52
CA PHE A 148 5.41 15.86 -2.63
C PHE A 148 6.14 14.88 -1.68
N PRO A 149 7.29 15.28 -1.09
CA PRO A 149 8.07 14.42 -0.18
C PRO A 149 7.48 14.26 1.23
N ASP A 150 6.47 15.02 1.62
CA ASP A 150 5.89 15.04 2.96
C ASP A 150 5.27 13.69 3.37
N GLY A 151 4.47 13.09 2.50
CA GLY A 151 3.90 11.75 2.73
C GLY A 151 4.97 10.67 2.93
N PRO A 152 5.94 10.52 2.02
CA PRO A 152 7.08 9.63 2.20
C PRO A 152 7.90 9.89 3.47
N ALA A 153 8.19 11.16 3.77
CA ALA A 153 8.93 11.53 4.97
C ALA A 153 8.20 11.11 6.26
N LEU A 154 6.87 11.24 6.27
CA LEU A 154 6.00 10.77 7.35
C LEU A 154 6.17 9.26 7.58
N LEU A 155 6.12 8.45 6.53
CA LEU A 155 6.26 7.00 6.60
C LEU A 155 7.66 6.59 7.07
N ALA A 156 8.71 7.24 6.54
CA ALA A 156 10.09 7.02 6.96
C ALA A 156 10.29 7.34 8.45
N LYS A 157 9.77 8.48 8.91
CA LYS A 157 9.82 8.90 10.34
C LYS A 157 9.10 7.91 11.26
N ALA A 158 8.04 7.28 10.77
CA ALA A 158 7.30 6.26 11.52
C ALA A 158 8.04 4.91 11.62
N GLY A 159 9.09 4.68 10.80
CA GLY A 159 9.91 3.47 10.86
C GLY A 159 9.76 2.53 9.66
N VAL A 160 9.03 2.93 8.63
CA VAL A 160 8.97 2.20 7.36
C VAL A 160 10.38 2.13 6.75
N LYS A 161 10.75 0.99 6.19
CA LYS A 161 12.09 0.71 5.63
C LYS A 161 12.11 0.36 4.16
N ALA A 162 10.97 0.11 3.56
CA ALA A 162 10.86 -0.02 2.11
C ALA A 162 9.50 0.50 1.63
N ILE A 163 9.46 1.10 0.45
CA ILE A 163 8.23 1.63 -0.16
C ILE A 163 8.16 1.20 -1.62
N LEU A 164 7.01 0.67 -2.02
CA LEU A 164 6.61 0.52 -3.43
C LEU A 164 5.63 1.64 -3.78
N THR A 165 5.90 2.36 -4.84
CA THR A 165 5.03 3.42 -5.38
C THR A 165 5.12 3.45 -6.90
N SER A 166 4.25 4.20 -7.58
CA SER A 166 4.48 4.48 -8.99
C SER A 166 5.42 5.67 -9.20
N SER A 167 5.99 5.77 -10.38
CA SER A 167 6.75 6.93 -10.88
C SER A 167 5.89 7.75 -11.83
N GLY A 168 6.32 8.97 -12.12
CA GLY A 168 5.65 9.90 -13.07
C GLY A 168 5.31 11.25 -12.46
N SER A 169 5.72 11.50 -11.23
CA SER A 169 5.63 12.81 -10.59
C SER A 169 6.82 13.69 -10.94
N LEU A 170 6.62 14.99 -11.06
CA LEU A 170 7.70 15.98 -11.10
C LEU A 170 8.56 16.01 -9.81
N ALA A 171 8.04 15.37 -8.74
CA ALA A 171 8.73 15.30 -7.46
C ALA A 171 9.49 14.00 -7.24
N ASP A 172 9.51 13.06 -8.20
CA ASP A 172 10.11 11.73 -8.01
C ASP A 172 11.54 11.76 -7.48
N GLU A 173 12.41 12.59 -8.06
CA GLU A 173 13.80 12.73 -7.58
C GLU A 173 13.88 13.19 -6.12
N ARG A 174 13.02 14.14 -5.73
CA ARG A 174 12.99 14.65 -4.35
C ARG A 174 12.42 13.61 -3.40
N VAL A 175 11.41 12.85 -3.83
CA VAL A 175 10.82 11.74 -3.06
C VAL A 175 11.86 10.64 -2.83
N VAL A 176 12.56 10.20 -3.88
CA VAL A 176 13.62 9.19 -3.79
C VAL A 176 14.73 9.68 -2.86
N LYS A 177 15.21 10.93 -3.05
CA LYS A 177 16.25 11.50 -2.18
C LYS A 177 15.81 11.52 -0.71
N THR A 178 14.60 11.99 -0.41
CA THR A 178 14.06 12.06 0.96
C THR A 178 14.04 10.68 1.62
N LEU A 179 13.62 9.65 0.89
CA LEU A 179 13.52 8.29 1.39
C LEU A 179 14.90 7.64 1.55
N THR A 180 15.78 7.77 0.56
CA THR A 180 17.12 7.19 0.62
C THR A 180 17.99 7.83 1.70
N ASP A 181 17.90 9.15 1.90
CA ASP A 181 18.56 9.87 3.00
C ASP A 181 18.07 9.38 4.38
N ALA A 182 16.81 8.93 4.47
CA ALA A 182 16.24 8.33 5.68
C ALA A 182 16.54 6.81 5.82
N GLY A 183 17.31 6.23 4.91
CA GLY A 183 17.65 4.80 4.89
C GLY A 183 16.45 3.91 4.56
N VAL A 184 15.55 4.39 3.70
CA VAL A 184 14.39 3.66 3.18
C VAL A 184 14.67 3.24 1.74
N SER A 185 14.50 1.94 1.44
CA SER A 185 14.57 1.44 0.07
C SER A 185 13.31 1.81 -0.70
N VAL A 186 13.46 2.20 -1.96
CA VAL A 186 12.34 2.62 -2.82
C VAL A 186 12.28 1.73 -4.04
N VAL A 187 11.08 1.28 -4.36
CA VAL A 187 10.78 0.61 -5.63
C VAL A 187 9.72 1.43 -6.34
N MET A 188 9.99 1.77 -7.59
CA MET A 188 9.07 2.55 -8.40
C MET A 188 8.73 1.80 -9.69
N VAL A 189 7.47 1.83 -10.04
CA VAL A 189 6.94 1.27 -11.29
C VAL A 189 6.30 2.40 -12.10
N PRO A 190 6.41 2.41 -13.44
CA PRO A 190 5.71 3.42 -14.24
C PRO A 190 4.23 3.48 -13.90
N ASP A 191 3.68 4.65 -13.69
CA ASP A 191 2.32 4.83 -13.18
C ASP A 191 1.27 4.04 -13.97
N LYS A 192 1.34 4.06 -15.30
CA LYS A 192 0.44 3.28 -16.18
C LYS A 192 0.55 1.77 -16.01
N SER A 193 1.69 1.26 -15.50
CA SER A 193 1.89 -0.17 -15.21
C SER A 193 1.65 -0.49 -13.73
N GLY A 194 1.86 0.50 -12.84
CA GLY A 194 1.75 0.36 -11.39
C GLY A 194 0.34 0.52 -10.85
N ARG A 195 -0.54 1.15 -11.60
CA ARG A 195 -1.95 1.25 -11.24
C ARG A 195 -2.62 -0.09 -11.45
N GLY A 196 -2.39 -1.04 -10.58
CA GLY A 196 -3.05 -2.35 -10.62
C GLY A 196 -4.53 -2.31 -10.25
N PHE A 197 -5.19 -1.15 -10.39
CA PHE A 197 -6.56 -1.00 -10.00
C PHE A 197 -7.32 -0.21 -11.04
N TYR A 198 -8.54 -0.56 -11.14
CA TYR A 198 -9.47 -0.02 -12.10
C TYR A 198 -10.71 0.54 -11.39
N ALA A 199 -10.57 0.88 -10.13
CA ALA A 199 -11.68 1.38 -9.31
C ALA A 199 -11.63 2.90 -9.09
N HIS A 200 -10.75 3.59 -9.78
CA HIS A 200 -10.66 5.05 -9.73
C HIS A 200 -11.76 5.71 -10.50
#